data_e7ecf47fe67ac1d824df00c34d8d49fb
#
_entry.id   e7ecf47fe67ac1d824df00c34d8d49fb
#
_cell.length_a   1.000
_cell.length_b   1.000
_cell.length_c   1.000
_cell.angle_alpha   90.00
_cell.angle_beta   90.00
_cell.angle_gamma   90.00
#
_symmetry.space_group_name_H-M   'P 1'
#
loop_
_entity.id
_entity.type
_entity.pdbx_description
1 polymer ?
#
loop_
_entity_poly.entity_id
_entity_poly.type
_entity_poly.pdbx_seq_one_letter_code
_entity_poly.pdbx_strand_id
1 'polypeptide(L)'
;LVAGAIASDDIQQYISDALNLHPYYESTKALLAEYRQRAAVEGGGYPAVPAGPTLRKGMQSPRVAQLRKRLQASGQLDDQAVDNPQLFDAKLERAVTQFQREAEIGVDGAVGAGTLAALNVSLQSRIDQIRVNLERARWILRDLQASDDFVIVNIADFTAMLYRDREQVWETRAQVGRTYRKSPIFTADMKYIVFNPTWTVPPGILKRDILPKLKADAVGYTTKQNIKLVDNKTGKEVDPSSIDWAAASPRNFPYQVVQRPGPDNALGQAKFIFPNPHYVLLHDTNHREHFDDKVRTFSSGCIRIDYPMEFARRVLDDPDWNDAAIQGVLDTGQTKTVYLNEPLPVFILYWTVDPLTADGVPRFLPDVYDRDGKIFTALDAPFRFVPPDDAPAWIEGQGSP
;
A
#
# COMPACT_ATOMS: atom_id res chain seq x y z
N LEU A 1 -20.19 21.01 -12.12
CA LEU A 1 -20.13 20.14 -13.30
C LEU A 1 -21.37 20.23 -14.17
N VAL A 2 -22.58 19.88 -13.69
CA VAL A 2 -23.81 19.85 -14.49
C VAL A 2 -24.14 21.24 -15.07
N ALA A 3 -24.11 22.32 -14.27
CA ALA A 3 -24.37 23.67 -14.72
C ALA A 3 -23.37 24.15 -15.79
N GLY A 4 -22.07 23.79 -15.62
CA GLY A 4 -21.05 24.11 -16.61
C GLY A 4 -21.22 23.31 -17.90
N ALA A 5 -21.58 22.01 -17.80
CA ALA A 5 -21.87 21.18 -18.97
C ALA A 5 -23.05 21.70 -19.80
N ILE A 6 -24.12 22.17 -19.11
CA ILE A 6 -25.30 22.77 -19.76
C ILE A 6 -24.95 24.10 -20.45
N ALA A 7 -23.98 24.85 -19.88
CA ALA A 7 -23.52 26.15 -20.43
C ALA A 7 -22.45 26.00 -21.51
N SER A 8 -21.95 24.81 -21.77
CA SER A 8 -20.91 24.55 -22.76
C SER A 8 -21.54 24.31 -24.14
N ASP A 9 -20.89 24.81 -25.18
CA ASP A 9 -21.26 24.56 -26.58
C ASP A 9 -20.94 23.09 -26.99
N ASP A 10 -20.04 22.39 -26.26
CA ASP A 10 -19.71 20.98 -26.43
C ASP A 10 -19.72 20.29 -25.06
N ILE A 11 -20.89 19.71 -24.74
CA ILE A 11 -21.09 18.96 -23.49
C ILE A 11 -20.15 17.79 -23.38
N GLN A 12 -19.87 17.09 -24.49
CA GLN A 12 -19.01 15.90 -24.48
C GLN A 12 -17.57 16.30 -24.19
N GLN A 13 -17.06 17.35 -24.82
CA GLN A 13 -15.72 17.87 -24.57
C GLN A 13 -15.63 18.43 -23.14
N TYR A 14 -16.62 19.19 -22.67
CA TYR A 14 -16.65 19.71 -21.30
C TYR A 14 -16.61 18.60 -20.26
N ILE A 15 -17.40 17.54 -20.46
CA ILE A 15 -17.37 16.37 -19.57
C ILE A 15 -16.02 15.64 -19.68
N SER A 16 -15.46 15.49 -20.87
CA SER A 16 -14.14 14.90 -21.08
C SER A 16 -13.04 15.68 -20.38
N ASP A 17 -13.05 17.02 -20.47
CA ASP A 17 -12.05 17.87 -19.83
C ASP A 17 -12.23 17.90 -18.30
N ALA A 18 -13.48 17.94 -17.84
CA ALA A 18 -13.80 17.86 -16.40
C ALA A 18 -13.50 16.47 -15.79
N LEU A 19 -13.48 15.43 -16.63
CA LEU A 19 -13.09 14.08 -16.33
C LEU A 19 -11.70 13.74 -16.92
N ASN A 20 -11.04 14.71 -17.57
CA ASN A 20 -9.68 14.54 -18.12
C ASN A 20 -8.74 14.36 -16.96
N LEU A 21 -8.61 13.13 -16.67
CA LEU A 21 -8.12 12.64 -15.43
C LEU A 21 -6.70 12.16 -15.73
N HIS A 22 -5.88 12.31 -14.72
CA HIS A 22 -4.55 11.76 -14.61
C HIS A 22 -4.32 10.54 -15.53
N PRO A 23 -3.14 10.38 -16.15
CA PRO A 23 -2.83 9.26 -17.07
C PRO A 23 -3.25 7.88 -16.55
N TYR A 24 -3.20 7.68 -15.23
CA TYR A 24 -3.67 6.44 -14.58
C TYR A 24 -5.14 6.10 -14.95
N TYR A 25 -6.04 7.08 -14.95
CA TYR A 25 -7.46 6.82 -15.23
C TYR A 25 -7.67 6.45 -16.70
N GLU A 26 -7.08 7.19 -17.62
CA GLU A 26 -7.22 6.92 -19.06
C GLU A 26 -6.61 5.57 -19.42
N SER A 27 -5.44 5.24 -18.87
CA SER A 27 -4.83 3.92 -19.07
C SER A 27 -5.66 2.79 -18.46
N THR A 28 -6.24 3.00 -17.27
CA THR A 28 -7.13 2.01 -16.64
C THR A 28 -8.42 1.84 -17.43
N LYS A 29 -8.94 2.91 -18.04
CA LYS A 29 -10.12 2.88 -18.90
C LYS A 29 -9.83 2.13 -20.22
N ALA A 30 -8.69 2.37 -20.84
CA ALA A 30 -8.23 1.64 -22.01
C ALA A 30 -8.04 0.15 -21.69
N LEU A 31 -7.43 -0.17 -20.55
CA LEU A 31 -7.28 -1.54 -20.07
C LEU A 31 -8.64 -2.24 -19.86
N LEU A 32 -9.63 -1.52 -19.33
CA LEU A 32 -10.99 -2.07 -19.21
C LEU A 32 -11.58 -2.44 -20.57
N ALA A 33 -11.42 -1.56 -21.56
CA ALA A 33 -11.92 -1.81 -22.92
C ALA A 33 -11.24 -3.04 -23.54
N GLU A 34 -9.92 -3.15 -23.40
CA GLU A 34 -9.15 -4.32 -23.86
C GLU A 34 -9.64 -5.62 -23.22
N TYR A 35 -9.75 -5.66 -21.88
CA TYR A 35 -10.17 -6.87 -21.18
C TYR A 35 -11.61 -7.28 -21.50
N ARG A 36 -12.51 -6.32 -21.72
CA ARG A 36 -13.87 -6.58 -22.19
C ARG A 36 -13.90 -7.17 -23.62
N GLN A 37 -13.05 -6.65 -24.51
CA GLN A 37 -12.92 -7.20 -25.86
C GLN A 37 -12.39 -8.63 -25.82
N ARG A 38 -11.35 -8.90 -25.04
CA ARG A 38 -10.80 -10.26 -24.82
C ARG A 38 -11.88 -11.20 -24.31
N ALA A 39 -12.65 -10.81 -23.29
CA ALA A 39 -13.71 -11.63 -22.74
C ALA A 39 -14.83 -11.94 -23.75
N ALA A 40 -15.15 -11.00 -24.65
CA ALA A 40 -16.15 -11.21 -25.71
C ALA A 40 -15.66 -12.21 -26.79
N VAL A 41 -14.37 -12.17 -27.14
CA VAL A 41 -13.78 -13.06 -28.15
C VAL A 41 -13.56 -14.48 -27.58
N GLU A 42 -13.09 -14.58 -26.34
CA GLU A 42 -12.72 -15.86 -25.72
C GLU A 42 -13.87 -16.58 -25.01
N GLY A 43 -15.12 -16.14 -25.23
CA GLY A 43 -16.29 -16.80 -24.66
C GLY A 43 -16.39 -16.76 -23.14
N GLY A 44 -15.74 -15.76 -22.50
CA GLY A 44 -15.86 -15.48 -21.08
C GLY A 44 -14.68 -15.89 -20.20
N GLY A 45 -13.62 -16.50 -20.72
CA GLY A 45 -12.47 -16.76 -19.85
C GLY A 45 -11.42 -17.73 -20.38
N TYR A 46 -10.28 -17.68 -19.75
CA TYR A 46 -9.22 -18.64 -20.01
C TYR A 46 -9.60 -20.06 -19.54
N PRO A 47 -9.13 -21.11 -20.24
CA PRO A 47 -9.31 -22.48 -19.79
C PRO A 47 -8.76 -22.68 -18.37
N ALA A 48 -9.60 -23.18 -17.46
CA ALA A 48 -9.14 -23.43 -16.09
C ALA A 48 -8.22 -24.67 -16.04
N VAL A 49 -7.18 -24.56 -15.19
CA VAL A 49 -6.33 -25.71 -14.86
C VAL A 49 -6.90 -26.35 -13.60
N PRO A 50 -7.31 -27.64 -13.62
CA PRO A 50 -7.91 -28.29 -12.47
C PRO A 50 -6.98 -28.37 -11.26
N ALA A 51 -7.55 -28.40 -10.07
CA ALA A 51 -6.81 -28.63 -8.83
C ALA A 51 -6.12 -30.01 -8.83
N GLY A 52 -5.04 -30.14 -8.06
CA GLY A 52 -4.28 -31.39 -7.93
C GLY A 52 -2.84 -31.16 -7.47
N PRO A 53 -2.02 -32.20 -7.47
CA PRO A 53 -0.61 -32.12 -7.05
C PRO A 53 0.16 -31.05 -7.85
N THR A 54 1.22 -30.48 -7.25
CA THR A 54 2.12 -29.54 -7.90
C THR A 54 2.69 -30.13 -9.19
N LEU A 55 2.54 -29.41 -10.32
CA LEU A 55 3.13 -29.82 -11.59
C LEU A 55 4.56 -29.28 -11.70
N ARG A 56 5.49 -30.11 -12.17
CA ARG A 56 6.89 -29.78 -12.35
C ARG A 56 7.44 -30.40 -13.63
N LYS A 57 8.55 -29.87 -14.13
CA LYS A 57 9.27 -30.40 -15.29
C LYS A 57 9.49 -31.91 -15.16
N GLY A 58 9.31 -32.63 -16.25
CA GLY A 58 9.42 -34.08 -16.36
C GLY A 58 8.14 -34.84 -15.99
N MET A 59 7.15 -34.18 -15.37
CA MET A 59 5.87 -34.84 -15.05
C MET A 59 4.99 -35.00 -16.29
N GLN A 60 4.24 -36.08 -16.30
CA GLN A 60 3.24 -36.36 -17.34
C GLN A 60 1.85 -36.48 -16.71
N SER A 61 0.90 -35.66 -17.19
CA SER A 61 -0.47 -35.62 -16.65
C SER A 61 -1.42 -34.96 -17.65
N PRO A 62 -2.70 -35.35 -17.68
CA PRO A 62 -3.75 -34.64 -18.44
C PRO A 62 -3.84 -33.15 -18.06
N ARG A 63 -3.54 -32.80 -16.80
CA ARG A 63 -3.52 -31.40 -16.33
C ARG A 63 -2.44 -30.56 -17.00
N VAL A 64 -1.34 -31.17 -17.46
CA VAL A 64 -0.29 -30.48 -18.22
C VAL A 64 -0.81 -30.00 -19.57
N ALA A 65 -1.64 -30.79 -20.24
CA ALA A 65 -2.27 -30.36 -21.49
C ALA A 65 -3.24 -29.19 -21.28
N GLN A 66 -3.95 -29.15 -20.14
CA GLN A 66 -4.80 -28.01 -19.77
C GLN A 66 -3.99 -26.77 -19.41
N LEU A 67 -2.87 -26.94 -18.71
CA LEU A 67 -1.91 -25.85 -18.42
C LEU A 67 -1.35 -25.24 -19.72
N ARG A 68 -1.00 -26.08 -20.72
CA ARG A 68 -0.55 -25.58 -22.02
C ARG A 68 -1.62 -24.70 -22.68
N LYS A 69 -2.85 -25.21 -22.78
CA LYS A 69 -3.97 -24.42 -23.33
C LYS A 69 -4.19 -23.11 -22.60
N ARG A 70 -4.04 -23.13 -21.27
CA ARG A 70 -4.18 -21.93 -20.45
C ARG A 70 -3.10 -20.88 -20.78
N LEU A 71 -1.83 -21.29 -20.87
CA LEU A 71 -0.70 -20.41 -21.16
C LEU A 71 -0.66 -19.97 -22.64
N GLN A 72 -1.15 -20.78 -23.56
CA GLN A 72 -1.39 -20.42 -24.97
C GLN A 72 -2.44 -19.32 -25.07
N ALA A 73 -3.58 -19.50 -24.42
CA ALA A 73 -4.67 -18.52 -24.41
C ALA A 73 -4.25 -17.16 -23.83
N SER A 74 -3.30 -17.12 -22.89
CA SER A 74 -2.80 -15.90 -22.30
C SER A 74 -1.47 -15.37 -22.90
N GLY A 75 -0.97 -16.04 -23.95
CA GLY A 75 0.18 -15.54 -24.73
C GLY A 75 1.57 -15.88 -24.19
N GLN A 76 1.69 -16.58 -23.04
CA GLN A 76 3.00 -17.01 -22.51
C GLN A 76 3.58 -18.24 -23.22
N LEU A 77 2.76 -18.96 -23.99
CA LEU A 77 3.18 -20.12 -24.75
C LEU A 77 2.65 -19.99 -26.19
N ASP A 78 3.50 -20.21 -27.18
CA ASP A 78 3.08 -20.25 -28.60
C ASP A 78 2.21 -21.47 -28.90
N ASP A 79 1.44 -21.40 -29.97
CA ASP A 79 0.49 -22.45 -30.39
C ASP A 79 1.14 -23.53 -31.28
N GLN A 80 2.43 -23.83 -31.07
CA GLN A 80 3.11 -24.88 -31.80
C GLN A 80 2.69 -26.26 -31.31
N ALA A 81 2.42 -27.17 -32.26
CA ALA A 81 2.17 -28.55 -31.94
C ALA A 81 3.36 -29.22 -31.25
N VAL A 82 3.09 -30.05 -30.26
CA VAL A 82 4.09 -30.82 -29.51
C VAL A 82 3.74 -32.32 -29.58
N ASP A 83 4.75 -33.19 -29.66
CA ASP A 83 4.54 -34.63 -29.75
C ASP A 83 3.78 -35.20 -28.54
N ASN A 84 4.06 -34.68 -27.36
CA ASN A 84 3.38 -35.09 -26.13
C ASN A 84 2.84 -33.89 -25.35
N PRO A 85 1.59 -33.50 -25.54
CA PRO A 85 0.98 -32.35 -24.86
C PRO A 85 0.83 -32.55 -23.34
N GLN A 86 0.88 -33.78 -22.85
CA GLN A 86 0.79 -34.08 -21.42
C GLN A 86 2.15 -34.03 -20.69
N LEU A 87 3.26 -33.91 -21.42
CA LEU A 87 4.59 -33.81 -20.81
C LEU A 87 4.89 -32.36 -20.41
N PHE A 88 5.28 -32.13 -19.16
CA PHE A 88 5.81 -30.85 -18.69
C PHE A 88 7.27 -30.73 -19.13
N ASP A 89 7.50 -30.20 -20.30
CA ASP A 89 8.80 -30.02 -20.91
C ASP A 89 9.49 -28.70 -20.51
N ALA A 90 10.70 -28.49 -21.01
CA ALA A 90 11.46 -27.27 -20.74
C ALA A 90 10.84 -26.00 -21.33
N LYS A 91 10.06 -26.11 -22.43
CA LYS A 91 9.36 -24.98 -23.04
C LYS A 91 8.22 -24.52 -22.15
N LEU A 92 7.44 -25.46 -21.60
CA LEU A 92 6.37 -25.17 -20.67
C LEU A 92 6.89 -24.61 -19.34
N GLU A 93 8.04 -25.10 -18.83
CA GLU A 93 8.69 -24.58 -17.64
C GLU A 93 9.04 -23.08 -17.80
N ARG A 94 9.60 -22.68 -18.96
CA ARG A 94 9.88 -21.27 -19.26
C ARG A 94 8.60 -20.43 -19.30
N ALA A 95 7.54 -20.94 -19.92
CA ALA A 95 6.25 -20.26 -19.98
C ALA A 95 5.62 -20.08 -18.58
N VAL A 96 5.71 -21.08 -17.71
CA VAL A 96 5.30 -20.98 -16.30
C VAL A 96 6.15 -19.96 -15.56
N THR A 97 7.46 -19.97 -15.75
CA THR A 97 8.39 -19.01 -15.13
C THR A 97 8.09 -17.57 -15.57
N GLN A 98 7.78 -17.37 -16.84
CA GLN A 98 7.34 -16.06 -17.36
C GLN A 98 6.04 -15.63 -16.73
N PHE A 99 5.01 -16.49 -16.73
CA PHE A 99 3.73 -16.23 -16.08
C PHE A 99 3.90 -15.87 -14.59
N GLN A 100 4.77 -16.59 -13.86
CA GLN A 100 5.04 -16.32 -12.45
C GLN A 100 5.66 -14.93 -12.21
N ARG A 101 6.53 -14.47 -13.11
CA ARG A 101 7.08 -13.10 -13.05
C ARG A 101 6.01 -12.05 -13.31
N GLU A 102 5.21 -12.22 -14.37
CA GLU A 102 4.11 -11.31 -14.74
C GLU A 102 3.03 -11.25 -13.66
N ALA A 103 2.77 -12.37 -12.98
CA ALA A 103 1.83 -12.46 -11.87
C ALA A 103 2.43 -12.05 -10.51
N GLU A 104 3.70 -11.64 -10.46
CA GLU A 104 4.45 -11.25 -9.26
C GLU A 104 4.43 -12.27 -8.11
N ILE A 105 4.35 -13.55 -8.45
CA ILE A 105 4.38 -14.66 -7.49
C ILE A 105 5.76 -15.32 -7.41
N GLY A 106 5.92 -16.32 -6.53
CA GLY A 106 7.18 -17.09 -6.42
C GLY A 106 7.58 -17.70 -7.76
N VAL A 107 8.78 -17.37 -8.25
CA VAL A 107 9.32 -17.83 -9.56
C VAL A 107 10.14 -19.10 -9.34
N ASP A 108 9.51 -20.26 -9.41
CA ASP A 108 10.15 -21.57 -9.23
C ASP A 108 9.93 -22.54 -10.41
N GLY A 109 9.22 -22.10 -11.45
CA GLY A 109 8.88 -22.90 -12.63
C GLY A 109 7.91 -24.04 -12.36
N ALA A 110 7.32 -24.12 -11.15
CA ALA A 110 6.37 -25.15 -10.77
C ALA A 110 4.96 -24.59 -10.62
N VAL A 111 3.93 -25.40 -10.90
CA VAL A 111 2.53 -25.01 -10.71
C VAL A 111 2.02 -25.60 -9.39
N GLY A 112 2.38 -24.94 -8.30
CA GLY A 112 1.83 -25.19 -6.96
C GLY A 112 0.50 -24.45 -6.74
N ALA A 113 0.00 -24.48 -5.51
CA ALA A 113 -1.30 -23.88 -5.16
C ALA A 113 -1.39 -22.37 -5.51
N GLY A 114 -0.34 -21.60 -5.21
CA GLY A 114 -0.29 -20.16 -5.52
C GLY A 114 -0.29 -19.89 -7.03
N THR A 115 0.55 -20.57 -7.79
CA THR A 115 0.59 -20.45 -9.27
C THR A 115 -0.72 -20.89 -9.89
N LEU A 116 -1.33 -21.97 -9.39
CA LEU A 116 -2.61 -22.46 -9.86
C LEU A 116 -3.75 -21.44 -9.60
N ALA A 117 -3.77 -20.85 -8.43
CA ALA A 117 -4.74 -19.81 -8.09
C ALA A 117 -4.62 -18.61 -9.05
N ALA A 118 -3.39 -18.13 -9.31
CA ALA A 118 -3.13 -17.04 -10.24
C ALA A 118 -3.54 -17.38 -11.69
N LEU A 119 -3.22 -18.59 -12.18
CA LEU A 119 -3.62 -19.06 -13.51
C LEU A 119 -5.14 -19.10 -13.70
N ASN A 120 -5.87 -19.40 -12.64
CA ASN A 120 -7.33 -19.57 -12.68
C ASN A 120 -8.10 -18.28 -12.38
N VAL A 121 -7.44 -17.13 -12.23
CA VAL A 121 -8.13 -15.85 -12.19
C VAL A 121 -8.80 -15.62 -13.55
N SER A 122 -10.13 -15.46 -13.54
CA SER A 122 -10.91 -15.26 -14.76
C SER A 122 -10.72 -13.86 -15.35
N LEU A 123 -10.95 -13.69 -16.66
CA LEU A 123 -11.02 -12.37 -17.30
C LEU A 123 -12.08 -11.49 -16.64
N GLN A 124 -13.22 -12.07 -16.24
CA GLN A 124 -14.26 -11.33 -15.52
C GLN A 124 -13.75 -10.79 -14.18
N SER A 125 -13.02 -11.58 -13.40
CA SER A 125 -12.41 -11.10 -12.14
C SER A 125 -11.43 -9.94 -12.39
N ARG A 126 -10.68 -9.96 -13.50
CA ARG A 126 -9.81 -8.84 -13.87
C ARG A 126 -10.60 -7.60 -14.29
N ILE A 127 -11.67 -7.77 -15.06
CA ILE A 127 -12.61 -6.69 -15.42
C ILE A 127 -13.17 -6.05 -14.14
N ASP A 128 -13.58 -6.84 -13.17
CA ASP A 128 -14.15 -6.36 -11.92
C ASP A 128 -13.10 -5.62 -11.09
N GLN A 129 -11.86 -6.13 -11.03
CA GLN A 129 -10.73 -5.46 -10.37
C GLN A 129 -10.40 -4.11 -11.04
N ILE A 130 -10.41 -4.04 -12.38
CA ILE A 130 -10.21 -2.79 -13.12
C ILE A 130 -11.32 -1.79 -12.83
N ARG A 131 -12.61 -2.23 -12.82
CA ARG A 131 -13.77 -1.38 -12.50
C ARG A 131 -13.65 -0.77 -11.10
N VAL A 132 -13.25 -1.56 -10.12
CA VAL A 132 -13.01 -1.11 -8.74
C VAL A 132 -11.92 -0.04 -8.69
N ASN A 133 -10.83 -0.22 -9.45
CA ASN A 133 -9.73 0.76 -9.47
C ASN A 133 -10.09 2.04 -10.23
N LEU A 134 -10.91 1.96 -11.28
CA LEU A 134 -11.49 3.15 -11.92
C LEU A 134 -12.35 3.96 -10.93
N GLU A 135 -13.13 3.30 -10.09
CA GLU A 135 -13.91 3.98 -9.07
C GLU A 135 -13.04 4.64 -8.02
N ARG A 136 -12.03 3.93 -7.50
CA ARG A 136 -11.04 4.51 -6.57
C ARG A 136 -10.31 5.72 -7.15
N ALA A 137 -9.98 5.66 -8.42
CA ALA A 137 -9.35 6.76 -9.11
C ALA A 137 -10.21 8.03 -9.09
N ARG A 138 -11.53 7.92 -9.28
CA ARG A 138 -12.46 9.06 -9.23
C ARG A 138 -12.45 9.79 -7.89
N TRP A 139 -12.14 9.10 -6.80
CA TRP A 139 -12.16 9.70 -5.46
C TRP A 139 -11.02 10.68 -5.20
N ILE A 140 -9.90 10.54 -5.91
CA ILE A 140 -8.65 11.24 -5.57
C ILE A 140 -7.97 11.95 -6.74
N LEU A 141 -8.28 11.58 -7.99
CA LEU A 141 -7.51 12.11 -9.12
C LEU A 141 -7.66 13.61 -9.29
N ARG A 142 -8.78 14.20 -8.85
CA ARG A 142 -8.96 15.64 -8.85
C ARG A 142 -7.97 16.33 -7.91
N ASP A 143 -7.75 15.75 -6.72
CA ASP A 143 -6.82 16.29 -5.73
C ASP A 143 -5.37 16.09 -6.20
N LEU A 144 -5.06 14.95 -6.83
CA LEU A 144 -3.76 14.71 -7.46
C LEU A 144 -3.45 15.70 -8.58
N GLN A 145 -4.44 16.07 -9.39
CA GLN A 145 -4.27 17.06 -10.46
C GLN A 145 -4.05 18.48 -9.95
N ALA A 146 -4.48 18.79 -8.73
CA ALA A 146 -4.32 20.09 -8.11
C ALA A 146 -2.90 20.35 -7.57
N SER A 147 -2.04 19.31 -7.56
CA SER A 147 -0.68 19.38 -7.01
C SER A 147 0.34 18.96 -8.05
N ASP A 148 1.43 19.69 -8.19
CA ASP A 148 2.57 19.31 -9.02
C ASP A 148 3.54 18.42 -8.24
N ASP A 149 3.65 18.66 -6.94
CA ASP A 149 4.49 17.93 -5.99
C ASP A 149 3.64 17.16 -4.99
N PHE A 150 3.90 15.86 -4.82
CA PHE A 150 3.17 15.02 -3.88
C PHE A 150 3.86 13.70 -3.59
N VAL A 151 3.41 13.04 -2.54
CA VAL A 151 3.80 11.66 -2.19
C VAL A 151 2.61 10.74 -2.39
N ILE A 152 2.81 9.63 -3.07
CA ILE A 152 1.84 8.52 -3.11
C ILE A 152 2.39 7.34 -2.29
N VAL A 153 1.56 6.77 -1.45
CA VAL A 153 1.79 5.45 -0.85
C VAL A 153 0.72 4.50 -1.35
N ASN A 154 1.10 3.52 -2.17
CA ASN A 154 0.18 2.46 -2.57
C ASN A 154 0.27 1.28 -1.58
N ILE A 155 -0.73 1.15 -0.73
CA ILE A 155 -0.79 0.10 0.29
C ILE A 155 -0.76 -1.31 -0.35
N ALA A 156 -1.46 -1.51 -1.47
CA ALA A 156 -1.57 -2.83 -2.10
C ALA A 156 -0.27 -3.27 -2.78
N ASP A 157 0.54 -2.31 -3.24
CA ASP A 157 1.85 -2.54 -3.85
C ASP A 157 3.01 -2.49 -2.85
N PHE A 158 2.73 -2.02 -1.63
CA PHE A 158 3.78 -1.81 -0.63
C PHE A 158 4.89 -0.87 -1.10
N THR A 159 4.51 0.22 -1.78
CA THR A 159 5.45 1.23 -2.32
C THR A 159 5.12 2.62 -1.81
N ALA A 160 6.14 3.46 -1.75
CA ALA A 160 6.01 4.91 -1.56
C ALA A 160 6.77 5.62 -2.67
N MET A 161 6.16 6.60 -3.31
CA MET A 161 6.68 7.34 -4.46
C MET A 161 6.63 8.83 -4.18
N LEU A 162 7.66 9.57 -4.61
CA LEU A 162 7.69 11.03 -4.60
C LEU A 162 7.58 11.54 -6.04
N TYR A 163 6.71 12.48 -6.24
CA TYR A 163 6.52 13.21 -7.49
C TYR A 163 6.95 14.67 -7.31
N ARG A 164 7.65 15.21 -8.33
CA ARG A 164 7.99 16.62 -8.50
C ARG A 164 7.61 17.01 -9.92
N ASP A 165 6.99 18.17 -10.09
CA ASP A 165 6.49 18.63 -11.40
C ASP A 165 5.64 17.54 -12.09
N ARG A 166 4.91 16.73 -11.32
CA ARG A 166 4.10 15.56 -11.76
C ARG A 166 4.90 14.38 -12.32
N GLU A 167 6.22 14.42 -12.23
CA GLU A 167 7.08 13.31 -12.61
C GLU A 167 7.54 12.51 -11.39
N GLN A 168 7.55 11.18 -11.50
CA GLN A 168 8.06 10.32 -10.44
C GLN A 168 9.58 10.44 -10.36
N VAL A 169 10.08 11.07 -9.29
CA VAL A 169 11.50 11.29 -9.07
C VAL A 169 12.13 10.31 -8.08
N TRP A 170 11.30 9.55 -7.36
CA TRP A 170 11.78 8.56 -6.40
C TRP A 170 10.71 7.53 -6.04
N GLU A 171 11.15 6.32 -5.75
CA GLU A 171 10.31 5.22 -5.30
C GLU A 171 11.06 4.38 -4.28
N THR A 172 10.32 3.82 -3.32
CA THR A 172 10.86 2.89 -2.34
C THR A 172 9.82 1.87 -1.88
N ARG A 173 10.32 0.81 -1.24
CA ARG A 173 9.51 -0.20 -0.59
C ARG A 173 8.89 0.35 0.69
N ALA A 174 7.65 -0.06 0.98
CA ALA A 174 6.94 0.30 2.20
C ALA A 174 6.42 -0.93 2.95
N GLN A 175 6.38 -0.85 4.29
CA GLN A 175 5.65 -1.80 5.13
C GLN A 175 4.40 -1.11 5.65
N VAL A 176 3.26 -1.78 5.53
CA VAL A 176 1.94 -1.24 5.89
C VAL A 176 1.32 -2.01 7.07
N GLY A 177 0.14 -1.58 7.50
CA GLY A 177 -0.57 -2.21 8.60
C GLY A 177 -0.92 -3.68 8.36
N ARG A 178 -0.94 -4.45 9.43
CA ARG A 178 -1.43 -5.84 9.42
C ARG A 178 -2.90 -5.89 9.01
N THR A 179 -3.37 -7.02 8.49
CA THR A 179 -4.74 -7.21 8.03
C THR A 179 -5.82 -6.90 9.08
N TYR A 180 -5.48 -7.03 10.36
CA TYR A 180 -6.35 -6.68 11.50
C TYR A 180 -6.04 -5.29 12.12
N ARG A 181 -5.04 -4.55 11.59
CA ARG A 181 -4.67 -3.17 11.92
C ARG A 181 -4.33 -2.42 10.64
N LYS A 182 -5.30 -2.36 9.73
CA LYS A 182 -5.13 -1.87 8.36
C LYS A 182 -4.68 -0.41 8.34
N SER A 183 -3.76 -0.06 7.44
CA SER A 183 -3.52 1.33 7.10
C SER A 183 -4.77 1.93 6.44
N PRO A 184 -5.22 3.12 6.87
CA PRO A 184 -6.37 3.79 6.26
C PRO A 184 -6.02 4.37 4.89
N ILE A 185 -7.04 4.71 4.10
CA ILE A 185 -6.94 5.48 2.85
C ILE A 185 -7.35 6.90 3.17
N PHE A 186 -6.50 7.89 2.89
CA PHE A 186 -6.77 9.30 3.14
C PHE A 186 -5.70 10.18 2.48
N THR A 187 -5.94 11.48 2.45
CA THR A 187 -4.99 12.51 2.03
C THR A 187 -4.71 13.46 3.19
N ALA A 188 -3.45 13.90 3.33
CA ALA A 188 -3.05 14.91 4.29
C ALA A 188 -1.73 15.57 3.87
N ASP A 189 -1.42 16.76 4.42
CA ASP A 189 -0.22 17.52 4.06
C ASP A 189 0.93 17.23 5.03
N MET A 190 2.06 16.78 4.50
CA MET A 190 3.30 16.66 5.25
C MET A 190 3.86 18.04 5.55
N LYS A 191 4.14 18.29 6.83
CA LYS A 191 4.56 19.62 7.31
C LYS A 191 5.98 19.65 7.84
N TYR A 192 6.47 18.54 8.39
CA TYR A 192 7.82 18.51 8.99
C TYR A 192 8.34 17.09 9.14
N ILE A 193 9.65 17.01 9.27
CA ILE A 193 10.41 15.79 9.56
C ILE A 193 10.96 15.90 10.98
N VAL A 194 10.99 14.79 11.71
CA VAL A 194 11.65 14.69 13.00
C VAL A 194 12.75 13.65 12.91
N PHE A 195 14.00 14.10 12.98
CA PHE A 195 15.17 13.25 13.10
C PHE A 195 15.42 12.84 14.56
N ASN A 196 16.01 11.66 14.77
CA ASN A 196 16.20 11.06 16.10
C ASN A 196 14.90 11.13 16.92
N PRO A 197 13.77 10.58 16.44
CA PRO A 197 12.48 10.74 17.07
C PRO A 197 12.40 9.99 18.40
N THR A 198 11.69 10.55 19.35
CA THR A 198 11.11 9.75 20.43
C THR A 198 9.83 9.07 19.94
N TRP A 199 9.55 7.89 20.47
CA TRP A 199 8.29 7.20 20.21
C TRP A 199 7.44 7.13 21.48
N THR A 200 6.39 7.93 21.53
CA THR A 200 5.34 7.78 22.56
C THR A 200 4.40 6.66 22.14
N VAL A 201 4.29 5.65 22.97
CA VAL A 201 3.50 4.45 22.67
C VAL A 201 2.01 4.79 22.62
N PRO A 202 1.31 4.58 21.49
CA PRO A 202 -0.13 4.82 21.40
C PRO A 202 -0.93 3.92 22.35
N PRO A 203 -2.10 4.39 22.87
CA PRO A 203 -2.90 3.62 23.84
C PRO A 203 -3.27 2.22 23.37
N GLY A 204 -3.56 2.04 22.08
CA GLY A 204 -3.89 0.73 21.51
C GLY A 204 -2.72 -0.25 21.51
N ILE A 205 -1.49 0.23 21.28
CA ILE A 205 -0.26 -0.58 21.35
C ILE A 205 0.11 -0.82 22.81
N LEU A 206 0.01 0.21 23.65
CA LEU A 206 0.23 0.07 25.09
C LEU A 206 -0.60 -1.08 25.67
N LYS A 207 -1.92 -1.04 25.42
CA LYS A 207 -2.85 -2.04 25.96
C LYS A 207 -2.51 -3.46 25.53
N ARG A 208 -2.20 -3.67 24.27
CA ARG A 208 -2.10 -5.01 23.67
C ARG A 208 -0.68 -5.58 23.68
N ASP A 209 0.31 -4.72 23.49
CA ASP A 209 1.65 -5.18 23.12
C ASP A 209 2.69 -4.83 24.20
N ILE A 210 2.52 -3.72 24.94
CA ILE A 210 3.57 -3.20 25.85
C ILE A 210 3.22 -3.46 27.33
N LEU A 211 2.01 -3.14 27.76
CA LEU A 211 1.61 -3.29 29.17
C LEU A 211 1.76 -4.72 29.71
N PRO A 212 1.45 -5.79 28.96
CA PRO A 212 1.73 -7.16 29.41
C PRO A 212 3.23 -7.42 29.67
N LYS A 213 4.12 -6.84 28.87
CA LYS A 213 5.57 -6.97 29.01
C LYS A 213 6.09 -6.19 30.23
N LEU A 214 5.58 -4.98 30.42
CA LEU A 214 5.87 -4.18 31.60
C LEU A 214 5.42 -4.87 32.90
N LYS A 215 4.27 -5.52 32.88
CA LYS A 215 3.78 -6.32 34.04
C LYS A 215 4.67 -7.53 34.35
N ALA A 216 5.26 -8.14 33.32
CA ALA A 216 6.11 -9.31 33.50
C ALA A 216 7.51 -8.92 34.04
N ASP A 217 8.12 -7.88 33.48
CA ASP A 217 9.42 -7.36 33.88
C ASP A 217 9.56 -5.90 33.46
N ALA A 218 9.13 -4.99 34.31
CA ALA A 218 9.14 -3.56 34.00
C ALA A 218 10.55 -3.00 33.85
N VAL A 219 11.44 -3.33 34.78
CA VAL A 219 12.82 -2.77 34.79
C VAL A 219 13.63 -3.32 33.62
N GLY A 220 13.64 -4.66 33.45
CA GLY A 220 14.38 -5.28 32.34
C GLY A 220 13.83 -4.85 30.98
N TYR A 221 12.50 -4.78 30.81
CA TYR A 221 11.88 -4.37 29.57
C TYR A 221 12.17 -2.89 29.23
N THR A 222 12.02 -1.97 30.19
CA THR A 222 12.30 -0.54 29.95
C THR A 222 13.77 -0.29 29.64
N THR A 223 14.68 -0.97 30.36
CA THR A 223 16.12 -0.89 30.11
C THR A 223 16.47 -1.41 28.72
N LYS A 224 16.02 -2.62 28.39
CA LYS A 224 16.30 -3.26 27.09
C LYS A 224 15.78 -2.45 25.90
N GLN A 225 14.60 -1.82 26.04
CA GLN A 225 13.96 -1.09 24.96
C GLN A 225 14.27 0.42 24.98
N ASN A 226 15.16 0.89 25.84
CA ASN A 226 15.47 2.31 26.05
C ASN A 226 14.20 3.16 26.27
N ILE A 227 13.31 2.67 27.12
CA ILE A 227 12.01 3.29 27.43
C ILE A 227 12.12 4.08 28.74
N LYS A 228 11.53 5.27 28.77
CA LYS A 228 11.20 6.02 29.99
C LYS A 228 9.70 6.04 30.22
N LEU A 229 9.30 6.05 31.48
CA LEU A 229 7.93 6.29 31.92
C LEU A 229 7.81 7.75 32.35
N VAL A 230 6.80 8.47 31.88
CA VAL A 230 6.58 9.87 32.17
C VAL A 230 5.21 10.04 32.80
N ASP A 231 5.15 10.58 34.00
CA ASP A 231 3.88 10.84 34.69
C ASP A 231 3.07 11.91 33.96
N ASN A 232 1.82 11.62 33.66
CA ASN A 232 0.92 12.47 32.86
C ASN A 232 0.59 13.81 33.52
N LYS A 233 0.68 13.90 34.87
CA LYS A 233 0.33 15.10 35.61
C LYS A 233 1.53 16.01 35.81
N THR A 234 2.69 15.41 36.12
CA THR A 234 3.89 16.18 36.49
C THR A 234 4.87 16.35 35.35
N GLY A 235 4.77 15.55 34.29
CA GLY A 235 5.71 15.51 33.18
C GLY A 235 7.09 14.94 33.57
N LYS A 236 7.25 14.43 34.80
CA LYS A 236 8.52 13.89 35.28
C LYS A 236 8.68 12.42 34.93
N GLU A 237 9.92 12.02 34.75
CA GLU A 237 10.28 10.62 34.60
C GLU A 237 10.07 9.86 35.90
N VAL A 238 9.54 8.63 35.82
CA VAL A 238 9.20 7.77 36.95
C VAL A 238 10.00 6.48 36.86
N ASP A 239 10.58 6.06 37.99
CA ASP A 239 11.28 4.78 38.09
C ASP A 239 10.28 3.62 37.90
N PRO A 240 10.50 2.72 36.93
CA PRO A 240 9.66 1.55 36.72
C PRO A 240 9.51 0.66 37.95
N SER A 241 10.51 0.61 38.83
CA SER A 241 10.49 -0.19 40.07
C SER A 241 9.53 0.36 41.13
N SER A 242 9.17 1.65 41.05
CA SER A 242 8.28 2.32 42.00
C SER A 242 6.79 2.13 41.71
N ILE A 243 6.44 1.50 40.59
CA ILE A 243 5.04 1.36 40.13
C ILE A 243 4.44 0.04 40.57
N ASP A 244 3.24 0.08 41.11
CA ASP A 244 2.44 -1.13 41.34
C ASP A 244 1.88 -1.67 40.02
N TRP A 245 2.64 -2.56 39.41
CA TRP A 245 2.27 -3.18 38.13
C TRP A 245 1.08 -4.13 38.24
N ALA A 246 0.77 -4.67 39.43
CA ALA A 246 -0.38 -5.51 39.60
C ALA A 246 -1.68 -4.71 39.47
N ALA A 247 -1.73 -3.50 40.01
CA ALA A 247 -2.86 -2.58 39.91
C ALA A 247 -2.93 -1.86 38.54
N ALA A 248 -1.84 -1.82 37.74
CA ALA A 248 -1.81 -1.14 36.46
C ALA A 248 -2.81 -1.78 35.48
N SER A 249 -3.63 -0.96 34.80
CA SER A 249 -4.57 -1.40 33.78
C SER A 249 -4.63 -0.38 32.64
N PRO A 250 -5.07 -0.77 31.44
CA PRO A 250 -5.19 0.18 30.33
C PRO A 250 -6.13 1.36 30.60
N ARG A 251 -7.05 1.21 31.58
CA ARG A 251 -7.98 2.27 31.99
C ARG A 251 -7.40 3.16 33.08
N ASN A 252 -6.44 2.63 33.84
CA ASN A 252 -5.81 3.31 34.97
C ASN A 252 -4.28 3.19 34.82
N PHE A 253 -3.74 3.89 33.81
CA PHE A 253 -2.30 3.97 33.58
C PHE A 253 -1.91 5.43 33.40
N PRO A 254 -1.48 6.09 34.48
CA PRO A 254 -1.25 7.54 34.49
C PRO A 254 0.09 7.95 33.88
N TYR A 255 0.74 7.07 33.10
CA TYR A 255 2.06 7.31 32.55
C TYR A 255 2.07 7.23 31.03
N GLN A 256 2.88 8.04 30.38
CA GLN A 256 3.31 7.83 29.00
C GLN A 256 4.48 6.86 28.99
N VAL A 257 4.44 5.93 28.06
CA VAL A 257 5.57 5.06 27.73
C VAL A 257 6.28 5.68 26.54
N VAL A 258 7.50 6.16 26.73
CA VAL A 258 8.25 6.89 25.72
C VAL A 258 9.57 6.19 25.45
N GLN A 259 9.75 5.66 24.25
CA GLN A 259 11.05 5.15 23.80
C GLN A 259 11.94 6.32 23.38
N ARG A 260 13.16 6.34 23.88
CA ARG A 260 14.16 7.37 23.57
C ARG A 260 14.71 7.17 22.14
N PRO A 261 15.33 8.20 21.53
CA PRO A 261 16.08 8.01 20.29
C PRO A 261 17.15 6.93 20.43
N GLY A 262 17.46 6.27 19.33
CA GLY A 262 18.49 5.25 19.27
C GLY A 262 18.22 4.19 18.20
N PRO A 263 19.16 3.25 17.98
CA PRO A 263 19.09 2.25 16.91
C PRO A 263 17.90 1.30 17.04
N ASP A 264 17.43 1.07 18.27
CA ASP A 264 16.30 0.18 18.53
C ASP A 264 14.95 0.90 18.57
N ASN A 265 14.91 2.21 18.28
CA ASN A 265 13.64 2.95 18.27
C ASN A 265 12.70 2.42 17.21
N ALA A 266 11.45 2.16 17.59
CA ALA A 266 10.43 1.61 16.70
C ALA A 266 10.12 2.50 15.48
N LEU A 267 10.40 3.80 15.57
CA LEU A 267 10.26 4.76 14.47
C LEU A 267 11.58 4.97 13.71
N GLY A 268 12.64 4.22 14.05
CA GLY A 268 13.96 4.40 13.45
C GLY A 268 14.55 5.78 13.70
N GLN A 269 15.25 6.33 12.71
CA GLN A 269 16.00 7.58 12.79
C GLN A 269 15.21 8.80 12.27
N ALA A 270 14.09 8.60 11.57
CA ALA A 270 13.26 9.70 11.06
C ALA A 270 11.78 9.35 11.04
N LYS A 271 10.94 10.36 11.30
CA LYS A 271 9.49 10.31 11.05
C LYS A 271 9.03 11.55 10.31
N PHE A 272 8.07 11.37 9.41
CA PHE A 272 7.51 12.37 8.52
C PHE A 272 6.08 12.64 8.95
N ILE A 273 5.78 13.88 9.28
CA ILE A 273 4.53 14.23 9.96
C ILE A 273 3.60 14.97 9.02
N PHE A 274 2.46 14.37 8.77
CA PHE A 274 1.28 14.92 8.10
C PHE A 274 0.09 14.78 9.06
N PRO A 275 -0.31 15.83 9.78
CA PRO A 275 -1.40 15.76 10.76
C PRO A 275 -2.68 15.22 10.15
N ASN A 276 -3.28 14.19 10.77
CA ASN A 276 -4.48 13.53 10.28
C ASN A 276 -5.24 12.86 11.44
N PRO A 277 -6.57 12.60 11.29
CA PRO A 277 -7.40 12.01 12.34
C PRO A 277 -7.10 10.53 12.63
N HIS A 278 -6.31 9.87 11.77
CA HIS A 278 -5.96 8.45 11.91
C HIS A 278 -4.68 8.22 12.71
N TYR A 279 -3.94 9.30 13.06
CA TYR A 279 -2.62 9.23 13.71
C TYR A 279 -1.61 8.38 12.94
N VAL A 280 -1.72 8.35 11.62
CA VAL A 280 -0.79 7.66 10.72
C VAL A 280 0.33 8.61 10.32
N LEU A 281 1.54 8.08 10.19
CA LEU A 281 2.72 8.81 9.72
C LEU A 281 3.61 7.86 8.88
N LEU A 282 4.50 8.44 8.07
CA LEU A 282 5.61 7.71 7.48
C LEU A 282 6.79 7.76 8.45
N HIS A 283 7.55 6.66 8.53
CA HIS A 283 8.74 6.62 9.39
C HIS A 283 9.74 5.55 8.96
N ASP A 284 10.93 5.66 9.48
CA ASP A 284 11.97 4.64 9.44
C ASP A 284 11.60 3.44 10.34
N THR A 285 12.43 2.40 10.33
CA THR A 285 12.23 1.20 11.14
C THR A 285 13.56 0.57 11.52
N ASN A 286 13.60 -0.03 12.71
CA ASN A 286 14.67 -0.93 13.12
C ASN A 286 14.52 -2.35 12.57
N HIS A 287 13.41 -2.66 11.87
CA HIS A 287 13.12 -3.97 11.25
C HIS A 287 13.21 -3.88 9.72
N ARG A 288 14.42 -3.65 9.20
CA ARG A 288 14.69 -3.48 7.77
C ARG A 288 14.61 -4.78 6.99
N GLU A 289 14.84 -5.92 7.64
CA GLU A 289 14.74 -7.26 7.06
C GLU A 289 13.38 -7.54 6.40
N HIS A 290 12.33 -6.94 6.91
CA HIS A 290 10.97 -7.10 6.38
C HIS A 290 10.71 -6.36 5.06
N PHE A 291 11.62 -5.53 4.57
CA PHE A 291 11.49 -4.96 3.23
C PHE A 291 11.74 -6.01 2.13
N ASP A 292 12.44 -7.10 2.43
CA ASP A 292 12.69 -8.18 1.49
C ASP A 292 11.52 -9.18 1.37
N ASP A 293 10.54 -9.08 2.27
CA ASP A 293 9.33 -9.88 2.20
C ASP A 293 8.42 -9.41 1.05
N LYS A 294 7.78 -10.38 0.36
CA LYS A 294 6.81 -10.05 -0.71
C LYS A 294 5.54 -9.38 -0.18
N VAL A 295 5.04 -9.82 0.97
CA VAL A 295 3.87 -9.26 1.63
C VAL A 295 4.32 -8.49 2.86
N ARG A 296 4.28 -7.17 2.79
CA ARG A 296 4.86 -6.28 3.81
C ARG A 296 3.80 -5.68 4.76
N THR A 297 2.95 -6.54 5.32
CA THR A 297 1.88 -6.14 6.25
C THR A 297 2.31 -6.33 7.71
N PHE A 298 3.19 -5.49 8.25
CA PHE A 298 3.82 -5.69 9.55
C PHE A 298 3.50 -4.64 10.61
N SER A 299 3.06 -3.44 10.21
CA SER A 299 2.88 -2.32 11.13
C SER A 299 1.54 -2.39 11.89
N SER A 300 1.33 -1.43 12.77
CA SER A 300 0.05 -1.22 13.47
C SER A 300 -0.84 -0.14 12.81
N GLY A 301 -0.58 0.16 11.52
CA GLY A 301 -1.33 1.12 10.72
C GLY A 301 -0.46 2.22 10.12
N CYS A 302 0.64 2.63 10.78
CA CYS A 302 1.63 3.54 10.21
C CYS A 302 2.39 2.89 9.05
N ILE A 303 3.09 3.68 8.27
CA ILE A 303 3.80 3.23 7.08
C ILE A 303 5.30 3.39 7.32
N ARG A 304 6.03 2.27 7.22
CA ARG A 304 7.48 2.26 7.27
C ARG A 304 8.02 2.32 5.86
N ILE A 305 9.00 3.17 5.62
CA ILE A 305 9.64 3.31 4.31
C ILE A 305 11.10 2.88 4.36
N ASP A 306 11.55 2.26 3.29
CA ASP A 306 12.96 2.00 3.08
C ASP A 306 13.67 3.27 2.60
N TYR A 307 14.99 3.39 2.83
CA TYR A 307 15.79 4.57 2.49
C TYR A 307 15.22 5.92 3.00
N PRO A 308 14.85 6.03 4.30
CA PRO A 308 14.15 7.20 4.82
C PRO A 308 15.00 8.48 4.81
N MET A 309 16.34 8.38 4.85
CA MET A 309 17.22 9.55 4.80
C MET A 309 17.29 10.13 3.39
N GLU A 310 17.33 9.28 2.36
CA GLU A 310 17.21 9.72 0.99
C GLU A 310 15.86 10.40 0.74
N PHE A 311 14.78 9.81 1.26
CA PHE A 311 13.46 10.43 1.21
C PHE A 311 13.45 11.80 1.92
N ALA A 312 14.03 11.91 3.11
CA ALA A 312 14.11 13.17 3.84
C ALA A 312 14.83 14.26 3.05
N ARG A 313 15.98 13.95 2.44
CA ARG A 313 16.73 14.87 1.59
C ARG A 313 15.89 15.36 0.40
N ARG A 314 15.19 14.43 -0.28
CA ARG A 314 14.36 14.76 -1.45
C ARG A 314 13.12 15.56 -1.08
N VAL A 315 12.53 15.31 0.09
CA VAL A 315 11.34 16.03 0.58
C VAL A 315 11.70 17.44 1.05
N LEU A 316 12.85 17.61 1.69
CA LEU A 316 13.33 18.94 2.13
C LEU A 316 13.67 19.82 0.94
N ASP A 317 14.21 19.23 -0.14
CA ASP A 317 14.56 19.89 -1.39
C ASP A 317 15.34 21.21 -1.16
N ASP A 318 16.34 21.13 -0.29
CA ASP A 318 17.13 22.26 0.19
C ASP A 318 18.61 21.84 0.19
N PRO A 319 19.51 22.58 -0.53
CA PRO A 319 20.93 22.27 -0.59
C PRO A 319 21.64 22.19 0.78
N ASP A 320 21.13 22.90 1.77
CA ASP A 320 21.66 22.88 3.13
C ASP A 320 21.36 21.55 3.84
N TRP A 321 20.36 20.79 3.36
CA TRP A 321 19.97 19.47 3.88
C TRP A 321 20.51 18.31 3.04
N ASN A 322 21.81 18.37 2.71
CA ASN A 322 22.49 17.26 2.06
C ASN A 322 22.76 16.08 3.01
N ASP A 323 23.30 14.98 2.48
CA ASP A 323 23.54 13.75 3.25
C ASP A 323 24.45 13.99 4.48
N ALA A 324 25.47 14.87 4.36
CA ALA A 324 26.36 15.19 5.47
C ALA A 324 25.65 15.99 6.58
N ALA A 325 24.79 16.93 6.23
CA ALA A 325 24.01 17.71 7.19
C ALA A 325 23.00 16.80 7.94
N ILE A 326 22.30 15.92 7.22
CA ILE A 326 21.40 14.94 7.83
C ILE A 326 22.17 14.02 8.77
N GLN A 327 23.32 13.47 8.32
CA GLN A 327 24.14 12.59 9.15
C GLN A 327 24.66 13.32 10.39
N GLY A 328 25.08 14.59 10.25
CA GLY A 328 25.51 15.41 11.39
C GLY A 328 24.40 15.57 12.46
N VAL A 329 23.13 15.70 12.04
CA VAL A 329 22.00 15.71 12.98
C VAL A 329 21.79 14.35 13.63
N LEU A 330 21.88 13.27 12.86
CA LEU A 330 21.73 11.91 13.38
C LEU A 330 22.78 11.57 14.42
N ASP A 331 24.04 11.96 14.20
CA ASP A 331 25.16 11.69 15.09
C ASP A 331 25.02 12.38 16.44
N THR A 332 24.25 13.46 16.54
CA THR A 332 23.95 14.10 17.83
C THR A 332 23.13 13.23 18.77
N GLY A 333 22.36 12.26 18.24
CA GLY A 333 21.38 11.49 19.00
C GLY A 333 20.22 12.34 19.58
N GLN A 334 20.20 13.64 19.31
CA GLN A 334 19.17 14.54 19.82
C GLN A 334 18.03 14.69 18.83
N THR A 335 16.80 14.76 19.35
CA THR A 335 15.61 14.98 18.52
C THR A 335 15.66 16.36 17.87
N LYS A 336 15.57 16.41 16.54
CA LYS A 336 15.55 17.63 15.74
C LYS A 336 14.33 17.65 14.84
N THR A 337 13.50 18.68 14.95
CA THR A 337 12.39 18.94 14.04
C THR A 337 12.83 19.90 12.94
N VAL A 338 12.51 19.57 11.70
CA VAL A 338 12.77 20.40 10.50
C VAL A 338 11.47 20.54 9.74
N TYR A 339 10.99 21.76 9.58
CA TYR A 339 9.78 22.07 8.84
C TYR A 339 10.09 22.12 7.33
N LEU A 340 9.14 21.67 6.53
CA LEU A 340 9.19 21.86 5.09
C LEU A 340 8.91 23.34 4.78
N ASN A 341 9.49 23.85 3.71
CA ASN A 341 9.21 25.21 3.21
C ASN A 341 7.75 25.37 2.82
N GLU A 342 7.21 24.36 2.12
CA GLU A 342 5.79 24.26 1.77
C GLU A 342 5.23 22.89 2.18
N PRO A 343 3.97 22.83 2.60
CA PRO A 343 3.33 21.54 2.88
C PRO A 343 3.30 20.65 1.62
N LEU A 344 3.64 19.38 1.77
CA LEU A 344 3.69 18.41 0.68
C LEU A 344 2.52 17.43 0.81
N PRO A 345 1.57 17.39 -0.15
CA PRO A 345 0.46 16.45 -0.13
C PRO A 345 0.93 14.98 -0.10
N VAL A 346 0.31 14.18 0.76
CA VAL A 346 0.54 12.74 0.89
C VAL A 346 -0.76 12.00 0.65
N PHE A 347 -0.80 11.18 -0.37
CA PHE A 347 -1.92 10.34 -0.75
C PHE A 347 -1.66 8.91 -0.31
N ILE A 348 -2.40 8.42 0.67
CA ILE A 348 -2.37 7.02 1.08
C ILE A 348 -3.49 6.30 0.33
N LEU A 349 -3.11 5.46 -0.63
CA LEU A 349 -4.00 4.87 -1.61
C LEU A 349 -4.07 3.34 -1.47
N TYR A 350 -5.02 2.75 -2.21
CA TYR A 350 -5.16 1.31 -2.30
C TYR A 350 -5.55 0.91 -3.72
N TRP A 351 -4.57 0.95 -4.63
CA TRP A 351 -4.75 0.55 -6.01
C TRP A 351 -4.26 -0.88 -6.21
N THR A 352 -5.17 -1.73 -6.67
CA THR A 352 -4.90 -3.15 -6.95
C THR A 352 -4.69 -3.43 -8.43
N VAL A 353 -4.68 -2.39 -9.27
CA VAL A 353 -4.29 -2.43 -10.68
C VAL A 353 -3.28 -1.31 -10.94
N ASP A 354 -2.19 -1.64 -11.60
CA ASP A 354 -1.23 -0.68 -12.13
C ASP A 354 -1.19 -0.81 -13.67
N PRO A 355 -1.78 0.14 -14.39
CA PRO A 355 -1.82 0.12 -15.86
C PRO A 355 -0.61 0.83 -16.50
N LEU A 356 0.27 1.45 -15.70
CA LEU A 356 1.33 2.36 -16.17
C LEU A 356 2.74 1.81 -15.93
N THR A 357 2.91 0.50 -16.01
CA THR A 357 4.21 -0.14 -15.84
C THR A 357 5.20 0.24 -16.95
N ALA A 358 6.48 0.31 -16.63
CA ALA A 358 7.53 0.70 -17.58
C ALA A 358 7.67 -0.26 -18.78
N ASP A 359 7.28 -1.52 -18.61
CA ASP A 359 7.29 -2.56 -19.67
C ASP A 359 5.97 -2.63 -20.46
N GLY A 360 4.99 -1.81 -20.11
CA GLY A 360 3.68 -1.78 -20.75
C GLY A 360 2.78 -2.99 -20.40
N VAL A 361 3.18 -3.85 -19.47
CA VAL A 361 2.38 -4.99 -19.01
C VAL A 361 1.63 -4.62 -17.74
N PRO A 362 0.29 -4.54 -17.74
CA PRO A 362 -0.46 -4.12 -16.57
C PRO A 362 -0.28 -5.10 -15.40
N ARG A 363 -0.02 -4.59 -14.21
CA ARG A 363 0.09 -5.39 -13.00
C ARG A 363 -1.24 -5.47 -12.26
N PHE A 364 -1.55 -6.66 -11.77
CA PHE A 364 -2.73 -6.93 -10.95
C PHE A 364 -2.29 -7.38 -9.57
N LEU A 365 -2.39 -6.49 -8.62
CA LEU A 365 -1.90 -6.67 -7.27
C LEU A 365 -2.92 -7.43 -6.40
N PRO A 366 -2.46 -8.18 -5.38
CA PRO A 366 -3.36 -8.83 -4.45
C PRO A 366 -4.18 -7.83 -3.62
N ASP A 367 -5.45 -8.14 -3.39
CA ASP A 367 -6.31 -7.39 -2.45
C ASP A 367 -6.01 -7.81 -0.99
N VAL A 368 -4.84 -7.42 -0.49
CA VAL A 368 -4.31 -7.85 0.83
C VAL A 368 -5.19 -7.45 2.01
N TYR A 369 -6.11 -6.51 1.83
CA TYR A 369 -7.01 -6.03 2.87
C TYR A 369 -8.47 -6.40 2.66
N ASP A 370 -8.79 -7.15 1.60
CA ASP A 370 -10.16 -7.53 1.23
C ASP A 370 -11.09 -6.30 1.12
N ARG A 371 -10.67 -5.33 0.28
CA ARG A 371 -11.40 -4.07 0.06
C ARG A 371 -12.11 -4.01 -1.28
N ASP A 372 -11.70 -4.82 -2.27
CA ASP A 372 -12.24 -4.76 -3.63
C ASP A 372 -13.69 -5.24 -3.67
N GLY A 373 -14.00 -6.33 -2.95
CA GLY A 373 -15.31 -6.95 -2.96
C GLY A 373 -16.46 -6.03 -2.54
N LYS A 374 -16.22 -5.12 -1.58
CA LYS A 374 -17.23 -4.16 -1.12
C LYS A 374 -17.55 -3.11 -2.20
N ILE A 375 -16.53 -2.60 -2.87
CA ILE A 375 -16.68 -1.62 -3.95
C ILE A 375 -17.35 -2.29 -5.14
N PHE A 376 -16.91 -3.48 -5.50
CA PHE A 376 -17.51 -4.26 -6.57
C PHE A 376 -19.01 -4.48 -6.33
N THR A 377 -19.40 -4.91 -5.14
CA THR A 377 -20.81 -5.08 -4.77
C THR A 377 -21.61 -3.78 -4.90
N ALA A 378 -21.02 -2.66 -4.51
CA ALA A 378 -21.66 -1.35 -4.63
C ALA A 378 -21.80 -0.90 -6.10
N LEU A 379 -20.82 -1.20 -6.96
CA LEU A 379 -20.85 -0.88 -8.40
C LEU A 379 -21.90 -1.71 -9.17
N ASP A 380 -22.21 -2.90 -8.70
CA ASP A 380 -23.23 -3.77 -9.31
C ASP A 380 -24.63 -3.60 -8.69
N ALA A 381 -24.73 -2.81 -7.62
CA ALA A 381 -26.04 -2.50 -7.03
C ALA A 381 -26.88 -1.63 -8.00
N PRO A 382 -28.22 -1.78 -7.99
CA PRO A 382 -29.07 -0.89 -8.75
C PRO A 382 -28.83 0.57 -8.37
N PHE A 383 -28.76 1.46 -9.38
CA PHE A 383 -28.61 2.88 -9.14
C PHE A 383 -29.77 3.38 -8.27
N ARG A 384 -29.43 4.04 -7.15
CA ARG A 384 -30.37 4.77 -6.29
C ARG A 384 -30.00 6.24 -6.32
N PHE A 385 -30.93 7.07 -6.74
CA PHE A 385 -30.80 8.50 -6.51
C PHE A 385 -31.03 8.75 -5.01
N VAL A 386 -30.02 9.25 -4.32
CA VAL A 386 -30.14 9.73 -2.94
C VAL A 386 -30.19 11.24 -3.03
N PRO A 387 -31.31 11.90 -2.63
CA PRO A 387 -31.36 13.35 -2.55
C PRO A 387 -30.28 13.89 -1.61
N PRO A 388 -29.77 15.11 -1.83
CA PRO A 388 -28.73 15.69 -0.97
C PRO A 388 -29.07 15.70 0.52
N ASP A 389 -30.35 15.87 0.86
CA ASP A 389 -30.85 15.92 2.24
C ASP A 389 -30.87 14.54 2.93
N ASP A 390 -30.83 13.46 2.15
CA ASP A 390 -30.77 12.07 2.63
C ASP A 390 -29.38 11.46 2.48
N ALA A 391 -28.38 12.25 2.15
CA ALA A 391 -27.02 11.77 2.01
C ALA A 391 -26.49 11.24 3.37
N PRO A 392 -25.90 10.05 3.40
CA PRO A 392 -25.32 9.52 4.64
C PRO A 392 -24.29 10.48 5.25
N ALA A 393 -24.27 10.61 6.57
CA ALA A 393 -23.40 11.54 7.31
C ALA A 393 -21.89 11.45 7.00
N TRP A 394 -21.44 10.34 6.38
CA TRP A 394 -20.05 10.22 5.91
C TRP A 394 -19.73 11.06 4.67
N ILE A 395 -20.75 11.54 3.93
CA ILE A 395 -20.58 12.51 2.83
C ILE A 395 -20.45 13.93 3.39
N GLU A 396 -21.04 14.21 4.56
CA GLU A 396 -20.95 15.51 5.24
C GLU A 396 -19.62 15.74 5.95
N GLY A 397 -18.81 14.68 6.18
CA GLY A 397 -17.53 14.74 6.91
C GLY A 397 -16.35 15.32 6.13
N GLN A 398 -16.53 15.86 4.92
CA GLN A 398 -15.48 16.55 4.16
C GLN A 398 -15.57 18.08 4.23
N GLY A 399 -16.15 18.62 5.28
CA GLY A 399 -16.24 20.07 5.47
C GLY A 399 -16.17 20.45 6.93
N SER A 400 -14.98 20.77 7.38
CA SER A 400 -14.65 21.85 8.36
C SER A 400 -13.65 21.47 9.43
N PRO A 401 -13.02 22.50 10.02
CA PRO A 401 -11.60 22.85 9.86
C PRO A 401 -10.68 22.15 10.84
#